data_6b1ff1c5f3279e095683e5253b7e8ef0
#
_entry.id   6b1ff1c5f3279e095683e5253b7e8ef0
#
_cell.length_a   1.000
_cell.length_b   1.000
_cell.length_c   1.000
_cell.angle_alpha   90.00
_cell.angle_beta   90.00
_cell.angle_gamma   90.00
#
_symmetry.space_group_name_H-M   'P 1'
#
loop_
_entity.id
_entity.type
_entity.pdbx_description
1 polymer ?
#
loop_
_entity_poly.entity_id
_entity_poly.type
_entity_poly.pdbx_seq_one_letter_code
_entity_poly.pdbx_strand_id
1 'polypeptide(L)'
;MHLIIAGREYSGSTTLSQTFGEWGAANMEGGRWGPNEYHDHWKLPHISNFSPPPPDEVASVVACYPDARDGDYTRTGLSHEEQAQIMALSPKLKEMVQRYHLQYHLHPSFYGQDDHIMVGAHFDEGILGPIYFDYGGDGQYADRRVSNRSYEKQILELGPDTILVLVTASPDAIRQRMKDNPHLHGALQDADVERVLARYEEEYADSLLTRKTRLDTTSATIEESTGEIIEKITALMTDDDRQRIKGGAA
;
A
#
# COMPACT_ATOMS: atom_id res chain seq x y z
N MET A 1 -11.22 7.29 8.38
CA MET A 1 -9.99 6.62 8.84
C MET A 1 -9.02 6.44 7.68
N HIS A 2 -7.73 6.62 7.92
CA HIS A 2 -6.69 6.53 6.91
C HIS A 2 -5.68 5.47 7.32
N LEU A 3 -5.39 4.50 6.42
CA LEU A 3 -4.46 3.42 6.70
C LEU A 3 -3.33 3.38 5.68
N ILE A 4 -2.13 3.10 6.16
CA ILE A 4 -0.99 2.68 5.36
C ILE A 4 -0.60 1.29 5.84
N ILE A 5 -0.73 0.30 4.96
CA ILE A 5 -0.31 -1.08 5.23
C ILE A 5 0.93 -1.34 4.41
N ALA A 6 2.08 -1.24 5.05
CA ALA A 6 3.39 -1.49 4.46
C ALA A 6 3.84 -2.92 4.77
N GLY A 7 4.52 -3.52 3.83
CA GLY A 7 5.06 -4.86 4.03
C GLY A 7 5.69 -5.35 2.75
N ARG A 8 6.73 -6.16 2.94
CA ARG A 8 7.46 -6.71 1.85
C ARG A 8 6.61 -7.67 1.02
N GLU A 9 6.96 -7.84 -0.26
CA GLU A 9 6.39 -8.91 -1.09
C GLU A 9 6.38 -10.23 -0.31
N TYR A 10 5.29 -10.96 -0.44
CA TYR A 10 5.05 -12.24 0.27
C TYR A 10 4.83 -12.12 1.79
N SER A 11 4.82 -10.92 2.39
CA SER A 11 4.39 -10.75 3.78
C SER A 11 2.87 -10.84 3.96
N GLY A 12 2.09 -10.68 2.90
CA GLY A 12 0.62 -10.71 2.93
C GLY A 12 -0.03 -9.33 3.06
N SER A 13 0.70 -8.23 2.88
CA SER A 13 0.16 -6.88 3.02
C SER A 13 -1.07 -6.61 2.13
N THR A 14 -1.02 -6.99 0.85
CA THR A 14 -2.16 -6.83 -0.08
C THR A 14 -3.37 -7.65 0.35
N THR A 15 -3.17 -8.93 0.69
CA THR A 15 -4.25 -9.81 1.17
C THR A 15 -4.92 -9.24 2.41
N LEU A 16 -4.13 -8.80 3.39
CA LEU A 16 -4.65 -8.21 4.63
C LEU A 16 -5.33 -6.87 4.41
N SER A 17 -4.87 -6.08 3.45
CA SER A 17 -5.56 -4.84 3.06
C SER A 17 -6.94 -5.13 2.48
N GLN A 18 -7.06 -6.15 1.64
CA GLN A 18 -8.35 -6.59 1.07
C GLN A 18 -9.29 -7.11 2.15
N THR A 19 -8.83 -8.05 2.98
CA THR A 19 -9.67 -8.63 4.05
C THR A 19 -10.09 -7.58 5.09
N PHE A 20 -9.22 -6.63 5.42
CA PHE A 20 -9.58 -5.52 6.29
C PHE A 20 -10.59 -4.57 5.62
N GLY A 21 -10.43 -4.27 4.34
CA GLY A 21 -11.38 -3.48 3.56
C GLY A 21 -12.77 -4.14 3.52
N GLU A 22 -12.83 -5.45 3.30
CA GLU A 22 -14.09 -6.23 3.34
C GLU A 22 -14.74 -6.18 4.73
N TRP A 23 -13.93 -6.33 5.79
CA TRP A 23 -14.41 -6.18 7.15
C TRP A 23 -14.96 -4.78 7.40
N GLY A 24 -14.26 -3.74 6.98
CA GLY A 24 -14.68 -2.35 7.10
C GLY A 24 -16.02 -2.09 6.41
N ALA A 25 -16.18 -2.55 5.16
CA ALA A 25 -17.42 -2.42 4.41
C ALA A 25 -18.62 -3.11 5.10
N ALA A 26 -18.37 -4.25 5.74
CA ALA A 26 -19.41 -4.99 6.44
C ALA A 26 -19.76 -4.39 7.81
N ASN A 27 -18.77 -3.85 8.53
CA ASN A 27 -18.89 -3.55 9.96
C ASN A 27 -18.81 -2.06 10.31
N MET A 28 -18.45 -1.16 9.39
CA MET A 28 -18.39 0.28 9.67
C MET A 28 -19.51 1.04 8.94
N GLU A 29 -20.00 2.11 9.56
CA GLU A 29 -20.98 3.01 8.98
C GLU A 29 -20.29 4.26 8.42
N GLY A 30 -20.86 4.84 7.35
CA GLY A 30 -20.50 6.15 6.82
C GLY A 30 -19.19 6.22 6.03
N GLY A 31 -18.52 5.10 5.77
CA GLY A 31 -17.28 5.07 5.03
C GLY A 31 -17.38 4.34 3.68
N ARG A 32 -16.42 4.55 2.81
CA ARG A 32 -16.26 3.82 1.54
C ARG A 32 -15.28 2.66 1.71
N TRP A 33 -15.56 1.77 2.66
CA TRP A 33 -14.73 0.57 2.85
C TRP A 33 -15.15 -0.52 1.89
N GLY A 34 -14.17 -1.18 1.30
CA GLY A 34 -14.38 -2.35 0.47
C GLY A 34 -13.09 -2.76 -0.21
N PRO A 35 -13.04 -3.91 -0.87
CA PRO A 35 -11.87 -4.32 -1.64
C PRO A 35 -11.53 -3.32 -2.75
N ASN A 36 -12.45 -2.42 -3.04
CA ASN A 36 -12.36 -1.40 -4.06
C ASN A 36 -11.82 -0.06 -3.57
N GLU A 37 -11.55 0.10 -2.27
CA GLU A 37 -11.13 1.36 -1.67
C GLU A 37 -9.68 1.33 -1.18
N TYR A 38 -8.87 0.41 -1.69
CA TYR A 38 -7.44 0.38 -1.40
C TYR A 38 -6.61 0.76 -2.63
N HIS A 39 -5.47 1.39 -2.39
CA HIS A 39 -4.53 1.82 -3.39
C HIS A 39 -3.19 1.11 -3.19
N ASP A 40 -2.80 0.28 -4.15
CA ASP A 40 -1.53 -0.42 -4.13
C ASP A 40 -0.47 0.40 -4.91
N HIS A 41 0.50 0.95 -4.18
CA HIS A 41 1.48 1.90 -4.72
C HIS A 41 2.92 1.43 -4.56
N TRP A 42 3.14 0.18 -4.57
CA TRP A 42 4.35 -0.34 -4.02
C TRP A 42 5.46 -0.67 -4.99
N LYS A 43 5.22 -0.71 -6.29
CA LYS A 43 6.30 -1.09 -7.20
C LYS A 43 6.13 -0.58 -8.62
N LEU A 44 7.24 -0.28 -9.26
CA LEU A 44 7.37 -0.36 -10.68
C LEU A 44 7.40 -1.86 -11.06
N PRO A 45 6.65 -2.30 -12.02
CA PRO A 45 5.78 -1.59 -12.94
C PRO A 45 4.28 -1.67 -12.59
N HIS A 46 3.92 -2.05 -11.39
CA HIS A 46 2.52 -2.10 -10.99
C HIS A 46 2.00 -0.73 -10.59
N ILE A 47 1.68 0.08 -11.57
CA ILE A 47 0.88 1.28 -11.34
C ILE A 47 -0.54 0.92 -11.71
N SER A 48 -1.22 0.17 -10.86
CA SER A 48 -2.67 0.11 -10.90
C SER A 48 -3.22 -1.07 -10.13
N ASN A 49 -4.09 -0.78 -9.26
CA ASN A 49 -5.24 -1.59 -8.98
C ASN A 49 -6.41 -0.63 -8.97
N PHE A 50 -6.98 -0.42 -10.13
CA PHE A 50 -8.27 0.22 -10.18
C PHE A 50 -9.30 -0.80 -9.74
N SER A 51 -9.87 -0.54 -8.62
CA SER A 51 -11.14 -1.10 -8.23
C SER A 51 -12.19 -0.70 -9.26
N PRO A 52 -13.17 -1.53 -9.54
CA PRO A 52 -14.26 -1.11 -10.41
C PRO A 52 -14.83 0.20 -9.85
N PRO A 53 -14.96 1.23 -10.68
CA PRO A 53 -15.53 2.49 -10.24
C PRO A 53 -16.98 2.28 -9.80
N PRO A 54 -17.51 3.14 -8.93
CA PRO A 54 -18.93 3.17 -8.65
C PRO A 54 -19.73 3.17 -9.95
N PRO A 55 -20.90 2.55 -10.00
CA PRO A 55 -21.71 2.44 -11.23
C PRO A 55 -22.00 3.77 -11.92
N ASP A 56 -22.09 4.86 -11.18
CA ASP A 56 -22.29 6.22 -11.66
C ASP A 56 -21.04 6.87 -12.26
N GLU A 57 -19.86 6.34 -11.98
CA GLU A 57 -18.57 6.82 -12.51
C GLU A 57 -18.06 6.01 -13.71
N VAL A 58 -18.70 4.88 -14.05
CA VAL A 58 -18.27 3.98 -15.14
C VAL A 58 -18.04 4.72 -16.45
N ALA A 59 -18.93 5.65 -16.81
CA ALA A 59 -18.80 6.40 -18.05
C ALA A 59 -17.53 7.28 -18.10
N SER A 60 -17.13 7.86 -16.96
CA SER A 60 -15.92 8.67 -16.84
C SER A 60 -14.67 7.80 -16.94
N VAL A 61 -14.68 6.62 -16.32
CA VAL A 61 -13.56 5.67 -16.38
C VAL A 61 -13.40 5.13 -17.80
N VAL A 62 -14.49 4.75 -18.47
CA VAL A 62 -14.44 4.27 -19.85
C VAL A 62 -13.92 5.35 -20.82
N ALA A 63 -14.19 6.63 -20.54
CA ALA A 63 -13.66 7.73 -21.34
C ALA A 63 -12.13 7.86 -21.23
N CYS A 64 -11.59 7.63 -20.02
CA CYS A 64 -10.14 7.66 -19.77
C CYS A 64 -9.42 6.36 -20.14
N TYR A 65 -10.11 5.23 -19.99
CA TYR A 65 -9.58 3.89 -20.19
C TYR A 65 -10.50 3.07 -21.13
N PRO A 66 -10.35 3.23 -22.43
CA PRO A 66 -11.25 2.60 -23.42
C PRO A 66 -11.36 1.07 -23.30
N ASP A 67 -10.33 0.42 -22.77
CA ASP A 67 -10.28 -1.05 -22.59
C ASP A 67 -11.16 -1.55 -21.43
N ALA A 68 -11.65 -0.64 -20.57
CA ALA A 68 -12.58 -0.97 -19.50
C ALA A 68 -14.04 -1.15 -19.96
N ARG A 69 -14.34 -1.03 -21.25
CA ARG A 69 -15.72 -1.01 -21.81
C ARG A 69 -16.54 -2.26 -21.51
N ASP A 70 -15.89 -3.41 -21.34
CA ASP A 70 -16.57 -4.69 -21.14
C ASP A 70 -16.77 -5.00 -19.63
N GLY A 71 -16.56 -4.04 -18.76
CA GLY A 71 -16.64 -4.23 -17.31
C GLY A 71 -15.43 -4.95 -16.70
N ASP A 72 -14.41 -5.21 -17.50
CA ASP A 72 -13.14 -5.76 -17.04
C ASP A 72 -12.17 -4.62 -16.69
N TYR A 73 -12.28 -4.12 -15.47
CA TYR A 73 -11.45 -3.04 -14.94
C TYR A 73 -10.02 -3.48 -14.60
N THR A 74 -9.72 -4.78 -14.66
CA THR A 74 -8.33 -5.27 -14.53
C THR A 74 -7.46 -4.78 -15.69
N ARG A 75 -8.06 -4.40 -16.80
CA ARG A 75 -7.41 -3.83 -17.98
C ARG A 75 -7.09 -2.33 -17.88
N THR A 76 -7.51 -1.67 -16.82
CA THR A 76 -7.16 -0.25 -16.59
C THR A 76 -5.74 -0.08 -16.05
N GLY A 77 -5.09 -1.18 -15.69
CA GLY A 77 -3.68 -1.21 -15.34
C GLY A 77 -2.75 -1.14 -16.55
N LEU A 78 -1.47 -0.94 -16.27
CA LEU A 78 -0.44 -0.97 -17.31
C LEU A 78 -0.37 -2.34 -17.97
N SER A 79 -0.35 -2.35 -19.28
CA SER A 79 -0.05 -3.55 -20.06
C SER A 79 1.39 -4.05 -19.80
N HIS A 80 1.68 -5.28 -20.11
CA HIS A 80 3.06 -5.81 -20.01
C HIS A 80 4.08 -5.01 -20.81
N GLU A 81 3.68 -4.45 -21.95
CA GLU A 81 4.53 -3.62 -22.79
C GLU A 81 4.81 -2.26 -22.11
N GLU A 82 3.81 -1.61 -21.58
CA GLU A 82 3.96 -0.35 -20.82
C GLU A 82 4.80 -0.54 -19.57
N GLN A 83 4.63 -1.64 -18.86
CA GLN A 83 5.47 -2.02 -17.72
C GLN A 83 6.93 -2.17 -18.13
N ALA A 84 7.19 -2.84 -19.25
CA ALA A 84 8.54 -2.98 -19.80
C ALA A 84 9.15 -1.63 -20.22
N GLN A 85 8.34 -0.73 -20.78
CA GLN A 85 8.78 0.64 -21.13
C GLN A 85 9.18 1.43 -19.88
N ILE A 86 8.40 1.37 -18.81
CA ILE A 86 8.75 2.02 -17.52
C ILE A 86 10.04 1.43 -16.97
N MET A 87 10.19 0.12 -16.99
CA MET A 87 11.40 -0.55 -16.50
C MET A 87 12.64 -0.19 -17.33
N ALA A 88 12.48 0.13 -18.60
CA ALA A 88 13.56 0.59 -19.47
C ALA A 88 13.94 2.06 -19.29
N LEU A 89 13.16 2.86 -18.56
CA LEU A 89 13.48 4.26 -18.27
C LEU A 89 14.77 4.38 -17.47
N SER A 90 15.45 5.52 -17.63
CA SER A 90 16.59 5.84 -16.76
C SER A 90 16.14 5.96 -15.29
N PRO A 91 17.03 5.75 -14.31
CA PRO A 91 16.68 5.85 -12.89
C PRO A 91 15.99 7.16 -12.53
N LYS A 92 16.45 8.27 -13.10
CA LYS A 92 15.83 9.58 -12.88
C LYS A 92 14.39 9.67 -13.39
N LEU A 93 14.08 9.08 -14.52
CA LEU A 93 12.73 9.06 -15.08
C LEU A 93 11.81 8.10 -14.29
N LYS A 94 12.33 6.95 -13.85
CA LYS A 94 11.60 6.05 -12.94
C LYS A 94 11.22 6.78 -11.65
N GLU A 95 12.17 7.51 -11.06
CA GLU A 95 11.91 8.33 -9.87
C GLU A 95 10.81 9.36 -10.12
N MET A 96 10.84 10.05 -11.26
CA MET A 96 9.81 11.04 -11.58
C MET A 96 8.41 10.43 -11.71
N VAL A 97 8.29 9.24 -12.31
CA VAL A 97 7.01 8.50 -12.42
C VAL A 97 6.50 8.17 -11.03
N GLN A 98 7.33 7.59 -10.17
CA GLN A 98 6.92 7.20 -8.81
C GLN A 98 6.64 8.40 -7.92
N ARG A 99 7.42 9.46 -8.02
CA ARG A 99 7.15 10.68 -7.26
C ARG A 99 5.81 11.31 -7.65
N TYR A 100 5.48 11.34 -8.95
CA TYR A 100 4.16 11.81 -9.38
C TYR A 100 3.04 10.97 -8.77
N HIS A 101 3.20 9.66 -8.78
CA HIS A 101 2.24 8.71 -8.21
C HIS A 101 2.05 8.90 -6.69
N LEU A 102 3.13 9.07 -5.94
CA LEU A 102 3.05 9.39 -4.51
C LEU A 102 2.39 10.76 -4.26
N GLN A 103 2.79 11.77 -5.00
CA GLN A 103 2.27 13.14 -4.83
C GLN A 103 0.76 13.23 -5.09
N TYR A 104 0.23 12.42 -5.99
CA TYR A 104 -1.22 12.34 -6.22
C TYR A 104 -1.98 11.94 -4.94
N HIS A 105 -1.40 11.08 -4.11
CA HIS A 105 -1.99 10.62 -2.86
C HIS A 105 -1.64 11.49 -1.64
N LEU A 106 -0.91 12.58 -1.85
CA LEU A 106 -0.62 13.59 -0.83
C LEU A 106 -1.39 14.88 -1.08
N HIS A 107 -2.61 14.77 -1.60
CA HIS A 107 -3.45 15.91 -1.95
C HIS A 107 -4.68 15.98 -1.03
N PRO A 108 -5.14 17.19 -0.65
CA PRO A 108 -6.33 17.35 0.19
C PRO A 108 -7.59 16.65 -0.33
N SER A 109 -7.76 16.55 -1.65
CA SER A 109 -8.92 15.85 -2.24
C SER A 109 -8.89 14.35 -2.00
N PHE A 110 -7.71 13.74 -1.86
CA PHE A 110 -7.57 12.33 -1.52
C PHE A 110 -7.89 12.10 -0.03
N TYR A 111 -7.32 12.92 0.85
CA TYR A 111 -7.58 12.84 2.30
C TYR A 111 -8.95 13.39 2.70
N GLY A 112 -9.64 14.10 1.83
CA GLY A 112 -11.03 14.50 2.02
C GLY A 112 -12.06 13.39 1.79
N GLN A 113 -11.63 12.21 1.35
CA GLN A 113 -12.45 11.00 1.34
C GLN A 113 -12.54 10.42 2.75
N ASP A 114 -13.67 9.80 3.06
CA ASP A 114 -13.93 9.33 4.41
C ASP A 114 -12.95 8.27 4.88
N ASP A 115 -12.62 7.29 4.02
CA ASP A 115 -11.72 6.19 4.36
C ASP A 115 -10.87 5.78 3.15
N HIS A 116 -9.62 5.39 3.42
CA HIS A 116 -8.79 4.76 2.40
C HIS A 116 -7.70 3.87 3.01
N ILE A 117 -7.26 2.89 2.23
CA ILE A 117 -6.13 2.04 2.53
C ILE A 117 -5.08 2.22 1.44
N MET A 118 -3.89 2.65 1.81
CA MET A 118 -2.72 2.64 0.92
C MET A 118 -1.84 1.44 1.23
N VAL A 119 -1.54 0.63 0.23
CA VAL A 119 -0.63 -0.51 0.37
C VAL A 119 0.75 -0.08 -0.09
N GLY A 120 1.76 -0.26 0.76
CA GLY A 120 3.15 0.08 0.49
C GLY A 120 3.44 1.58 0.54
N ALA A 121 2.84 2.36 -0.34
CA ALA A 121 3.00 3.80 -0.42
C ALA A 121 4.49 4.23 -0.43
N HIS A 122 4.84 5.28 0.32
CA HIS A 122 6.20 5.79 0.43
C HIS A 122 7.19 4.82 1.08
N PHE A 123 6.72 3.83 1.84
CA PHE A 123 7.57 2.80 2.44
C PHE A 123 8.23 1.94 1.36
N ASP A 124 7.40 1.32 0.53
CA ASP A 124 7.90 0.42 -0.53
C ASP A 124 8.78 1.18 -1.51
N GLU A 125 8.37 2.39 -1.87
CA GLU A 125 9.13 3.30 -2.72
C GLU A 125 10.50 3.64 -2.10
N GLY A 126 10.53 3.94 -0.80
CA GLY A 126 11.75 4.29 -0.08
C GLY A 126 12.73 3.13 0.09
N ILE A 127 12.27 1.91 -0.07
CA ILE A 127 13.08 0.70 0.09
C ILE A 127 13.46 0.12 -1.27
N LEU A 128 12.48 -0.06 -2.17
CA LEU A 128 12.71 -0.73 -3.45
C LEU A 128 13.40 0.18 -4.47
N GLY A 129 13.13 1.49 -4.44
CA GLY A 129 13.81 2.46 -5.30
C GLY A 129 15.33 2.38 -5.22
N PRO A 130 15.93 2.49 -4.02
CA PRO A 130 17.36 2.35 -3.85
C PRO A 130 17.93 0.96 -4.11
N ILE A 131 17.15 -0.09 -3.85
CA ILE A 131 17.66 -1.46 -3.95
C ILE A 131 17.61 -1.99 -5.37
N TYR A 132 16.52 -1.71 -6.11
CA TYR A 132 16.23 -2.36 -7.38
C TYR A 132 16.12 -1.42 -8.59
N PHE A 133 15.98 -0.12 -8.36
CA PHE A 133 15.67 0.83 -9.43
C PHE A 133 16.70 1.95 -9.60
N ASP A 134 17.81 1.89 -8.86
CA ASP A 134 18.97 2.78 -8.95
C ASP A 134 18.64 4.27 -8.71
N TYR A 135 17.66 4.59 -7.85
CA TYR A 135 17.36 5.97 -7.46
C TYR A 135 16.98 6.09 -5.97
N GLY A 136 17.13 7.29 -5.44
CA GLY A 136 16.66 7.62 -4.09
C GLY A 136 17.49 7.04 -2.96
N GLY A 137 18.71 6.58 -3.25
CA GLY A 137 19.67 6.12 -2.24
C GLY A 137 20.19 7.25 -1.37
N ASP A 138 20.82 6.89 -0.26
CA ASP A 138 21.39 7.82 0.73
C ASP A 138 22.34 8.82 0.08
N GLY A 139 22.10 10.10 0.28
CA GLY A 139 22.86 11.21 -0.30
C GLY A 139 22.73 11.38 -1.82
N GLN A 140 21.88 10.60 -2.49
CA GLN A 140 21.63 10.73 -3.92
C GLN A 140 20.49 11.71 -4.22
N TYR A 141 20.29 11.99 -5.53
CA TYR A 141 19.12 12.72 -5.98
C TYR A 141 17.83 12.04 -5.51
N ALA A 142 16.95 12.84 -4.92
CA ALA A 142 15.69 12.39 -4.38
C ALA A 142 15.84 11.29 -3.28
N ASP A 143 16.86 11.44 -2.43
CA ASP A 143 17.09 10.58 -1.28
C ASP A 143 15.78 10.27 -0.55
N ARG A 144 15.42 8.98 -0.50
CA ARG A 144 14.13 8.53 0.01
C ARG A 144 14.04 8.60 1.53
N ARG A 145 15.15 8.55 2.25
CA ARG A 145 15.14 8.76 3.71
C ARG A 145 14.69 10.18 4.06
N VAL A 146 15.09 11.15 3.23
CA VAL A 146 14.69 12.56 3.40
C VAL A 146 13.27 12.80 2.88
N SER A 147 12.98 12.35 1.66
CA SER A 147 11.68 12.62 1.03
C SER A 147 10.54 11.89 1.74
N ASN A 148 10.73 10.67 2.25
CA ASN A 148 9.71 9.96 3.02
C ASN A 148 9.31 10.72 4.29
N ARG A 149 10.27 11.31 5.01
CA ARG A 149 9.95 12.16 6.18
C ARG A 149 9.17 13.42 5.77
N SER A 150 9.42 13.95 4.57
CA SER A 150 8.63 15.06 4.03
C SER A 150 7.21 14.64 3.66
N TYR A 151 7.05 13.45 3.07
CA TYR A 151 5.73 12.88 2.79
C TYR A 151 4.94 12.62 4.07
N GLU A 152 5.56 12.04 5.09
CA GLU A 152 4.90 11.81 6.37
C GLU A 152 4.47 13.10 7.08
N LYS A 153 5.23 14.19 6.96
CA LYS A 153 4.78 15.50 7.47
C LYS A 153 3.50 15.96 6.77
N GLN A 154 3.43 15.82 5.44
CA GLN A 154 2.24 16.15 4.68
C GLN A 154 1.06 15.22 5.04
N ILE A 155 1.31 13.92 5.21
CA ILE A 155 0.30 12.96 5.68
C ILE A 155 -0.25 13.40 7.03
N LEU A 156 0.60 13.76 7.99
CA LEU A 156 0.17 14.21 9.32
C LEU A 156 -0.58 15.55 9.31
N GLU A 157 -0.32 16.40 8.32
CA GLU A 157 -1.09 17.65 8.12
C GLU A 157 -2.48 17.37 7.53
N LEU A 158 -2.60 16.38 6.63
CA LEU A 158 -3.83 16.06 5.91
C LEU A 158 -4.72 15.04 6.66
N GLY A 159 -4.10 14.07 7.33
CA GLY A 159 -4.76 12.98 8.06
C GLY A 159 -3.94 12.63 9.32
N PRO A 160 -4.03 13.45 10.39
CA PRO A 160 -3.24 13.24 11.63
C PRO A 160 -3.59 11.94 12.35
N ASP A 161 -4.69 11.33 12.00
CA ASP A 161 -5.19 10.04 12.49
C ASP A 161 -4.69 8.82 11.70
N THR A 162 -3.87 9.05 10.67
CA THR A 162 -3.35 7.97 9.84
C THR A 162 -2.65 6.88 10.67
N ILE A 163 -3.08 5.64 10.46
CA ILE A 163 -2.52 4.45 11.11
C ILE A 163 -1.56 3.74 10.15
N LEU A 164 -0.37 3.42 10.65
CA LEU A 164 0.63 2.65 9.93
C LEU A 164 0.69 1.23 10.48
N VAL A 165 0.56 0.24 9.59
CA VAL A 165 0.73 -1.17 9.90
C VAL A 165 1.92 -1.72 9.13
N LEU A 166 2.92 -2.25 9.83
CA LEU A 166 3.99 -3.02 9.21
C LEU A 166 3.63 -4.51 9.26
N VAL A 167 3.42 -5.10 8.09
CA VAL A 167 3.22 -6.54 7.92
C VAL A 167 4.54 -7.21 7.60
N THR A 168 4.95 -8.17 8.42
CA THR A 168 6.22 -8.88 8.28
C THR A 168 6.03 -10.39 8.31
N ALA A 169 7.04 -11.12 7.91
CA ALA A 169 7.15 -12.57 8.08
C ALA A 169 8.63 -12.97 8.15
N SER A 170 8.92 -14.14 8.70
CA SER A 170 10.30 -14.64 8.74
C SER A 170 10.89 -14.81 7.34
N PRO A 171 12.22 -14.70 7.18
CA PRO A 171 12.89 -14.93 5.89
C PRO A 171 12.53 -16.28 5.27
N ASP A 172 12.45 -17.33 6.07
CA ASP A 172 12.11 -18.67 5.58
C ASP A 172 10.66 -18.77 5.07
N ALA A 173 9.70 -18.13 5.77
CA ALA A 173 8.33 -18.07 5.32
C ALA A 173 8.20 -17.30 4.00
N ILE A 174 8.92 -16.17 3.87
CA ILE A 174 8.98 -15.41 2.63
C ILE A 174 9.53 -16.28 1.48
N ARG A 175 10.66 -16.91 1.67
CA ARG A 175 11.26 -17.80 0.65
C ARG A 175 10.36 -18.96 0.26
N GLN A 176 9.65 -19.53 1.23
CA GLN A 176 8.70 -20.59 0.92
C GLN A 176 7.55 -20.07 0.06
N ARG A 177 6.97 -18.92 0.42
CA ARG A 177 5.89 -18.30 -0.36
C ARG A 177 6.34 -17.86 -1.76
N MET A 178 7.59 -17.41 -1.91
CA MET A 178 8.19 -17.12 -3.22
C MET A 178 8.23 -18.35 -4.13
N LYS A 179 8.53 -19.52 -3.56
CA LYS A 179 8.56 -20.80 -4.31
C LYS A 179 7.16 -21.30 -4.67
N ASP A 180 6.22 -21.16 -3.73
CA ASP A 180 4.87 -21.69 -3.87
C ASP A 180 4.01 -20.86 -4.83
N ASN A 181 4.24 -19.54 -4.87
CA ASN A 181 3.47 -18.60 -5.69
C ASN A 181 4.37 -17.48 -6.25
N PRO A 182 5.22 -17.77 -7.24
CA PRO A 182 6.14 -16.80 -7.81
C PRO A 182 5.39 -15.65 -8.49
N HIS A 183 5.73 -14.41 -8.14
CA HIS A 183 5.17 -13.23 -8.79
C HIS A 183 5.89 -12.97 -10.12
N LEU A 184 5.14 -12.80 -11.20
CA LEU A 184 5.70 -12.58 -12.54
C LEU A 184 6.62 -11.35 -12.62
N HIS A 185 6.28 -10.29 -11.89
CA HIS A 185 7.01 -9.03 -11.84
C HIS A 185 7.48 -8.70 -10.41
N GLY A 186 7.71 -9.71 -9.58
CA GLY A 186 8.23 -9.52 -8.23
C GLY A 186 9.61 -8.84 -8.27
N ALA A 187 9.78 -7.77 -7.49
CA ALA A 187 11.07 -7.10 -7.38
C ALA A 187 12.02 -7.87 -6.46
N LEU A 188 11.48 -8.58 -5.46
CA LEU A 188 12.28 -9.27 -4.47
C LEU A 188 13.08 -10.43 -5.04
N GLN A 189 14.34 -10.45 -4.70
CA GLN A 189 15.23 -11.56 -4.95
C GLN A 189 15.52 -12.35 -3.66
N ASP A 190 15.68 -13.66 -3.76
CA ASP A 190 15.94 -14.54 -2.62
C ASP A 190 17.16 -14.11 -1.78
N ALA A 191 18.21 -13.65 -2.47
CA ALA A 191 19.44 -13.17 -1.82
C ALA A 191 19.25 -11.87 -1.01
N ASP A 192 18.20 -11.11 -1.27
CA ASP A 192 17.97 -9.80 -0.63
C ASP A 192 16.92 -9.84 0.49
N VAL A 193 16.33 -11.00 0.76
CA VAL A 193 15.21 -11.14 1.72
C VAL A 193 15.52 -10.49 3.06
N GLU A 194 16.62 -10.84 3.71
CA GLU A 194 17.00 -10.29 5.00
C GLU A 194 17.29 -8.78 4.93
N ARG A 195 18.02 -8.37 3.90
CA ARG A 195 18.36 -6.96 3.68
C ARG A 195 17.11 -6.10 3.55
N VAL A 196 16.15 -6.58 2.77
CA VAL A 196 14.92 -5.83 2.54
C VAL A 196 14.03 -5.83 3.78
N LEU A 197 13.91 -6.94 4.51
CA LEU A 197 13.20 -6.98 5.79
C LEU A 197 13.82 -6.00 6.80
N ALA A 198 15.13 -5.96 6.92
CA ALA A 198 15.83 -5.01 7.80
C ALA A 198 15.52 -3.56 7.41
N ARG A 199 15.45 -3.24 6.10
CA ARG A 199 15.09 -1.89 5.62
C ARG A 199 13.65 -1.51 5.98
N TYR A 200 12.68 -2.43 5.92
CA TYR A 200 11.31 -2.16 6.39
C TYR A 200 11.27 -1.85 7.88
N GLU A 201 12.03 -2.59 8.69
CA GLU A 201 12.13 -2.33 10.13
C GLU A 201 12.78 -0.98 10.45
N GLU A 202 13.85 -0.61 9.76
CA GLU A 202 14.48 0.70 9.89
C GLU A 202 13.51 1.82 9.51
N GLU A 203 12.85 1.71 8.35
CA GLU A 203 11.90 2.71 7.87
C GLU A 203 10.70 2.86 8.84
N TYR A 204 10.21 1.75 9.38
CA TYR A 204 9.16 1.77 10.39
C TYR A 204 9.62 2.42 11.69
N ALA A 205 10.84 2.15 12.14
CA ALA A 205 11.39 2.77 13.34
C ALA A 205 11.51 4.31 13.18
N ASP A 206 12.00 4.74 12.01
CA ASP A 206 12.25 6.15 11.68
C ASP A 206 10.98 6.93 11.29
N SER A 207 9.86 6.25 11.07
CA SER A 207 8.59 6.87 10.67
C SER A 207 8.07 7.86 11.70
N LEU A 208 7.63 9.03 11.24
CA LEU A 208 7.01 10.09 12.04
C LEU A 208 5.55 9.78 12.43
N LEU A 209 4.93 8.78 11.79
CA LEU A 209 3.59 8.34 12.11
C LEU A 209 3.60 7.69 13.50
N THR A 210 2.80 8.23 14.41
CA THR A 210 2.80 7.79 15.82
C THR A 210 1.79 6.68 16.10
N ARG A 211 0.69 6.63 15.34
CA ARG A 211 -0.29 5.54 15.41
C ARG A 211 0.21 4.39 14.56
N LYS A 212 1.03 3.52 15.13
CA LYS A 212 1.64 2.44 14.35
C LYS A 212 1.66 1.12 15.09
N THR A 213 1.53 0.03 14.36
CA THR A 213 1.56 -1.35 14.86
C THR A 213 2.25 -2.29 13.88
N ARG A 214 2.53 -3.51 14.34
CA ARG A 214 3.15 -4.58 13.55
C ARG A 214 2.29 -5.82 13.56
N LEU A 215 2.37 -6.59 12.47
CA LEU A 215 1.75 -7.88 12.34
C LEU A 215 2.75 -8.86 11.76
N ASP A 216 2.95 -9.99 12.42
CA ASP A 216 3.80 -11.09 11.95
C ASP A 216 2.91 -12.22 11.41
N THR A 217 3.05 -12.50 10.11
CA THR A 217 2.29 -13.53 9.41
C THR A 217 3.07 -14.83 9.21
N THR A 218 4.18 -15.02 9.91
CA THR A 218 5.11 -16.16 9.70
C THR A 218 4.40 -17.51 9.73
N SER A 219 3.58 -17.75 10.74
CA SER A 219 2.90 -19.02 10.97
C SER A 219 1.38 -18.93 11.05
N ALA A 220 0.83 -17.71 11.06
CA ALA A 220 -0.60 -17.47 11.15
C ALA A 220 -1.30 -17.73 9.81
N THR A 221 -2.51 -18.22 9.86
CA THR A 221 -3.41 -18.29 8.72
C THR A 221 -3.87 -16.90 8.30
N ILE A 222 -4.49 -16.78 7.12
CA ILE A 222 -5.09 -15.49 6.67
C ILE A 222 -6.18 -15.06 7.65
N GLU A 223 -7.02 -15.99 8.12
CA GLU A 223 -8.10 -15.71 9.06
C GLU A 223 -7.58 -15.20 10.42
N GLU A 224 -6.58 -15.87 10.98
CA GLU A 224 -5.93 -15.45 12.24
C GLU A 224 -5.28 -14.07 12.08
N SER A 225 -4.53 -13.85 10.99
CA SER A 225 -3.90 -12.58 10.68
C SER A 225 -4.92 -11.46 10.46
N THR A 226 -6.07 -11.78 9.83
CA THR A 226 -7.18 -10.82 9.65
C THR A 226 -7.81 -10.46 11.00
N GLY A 227 -8.04 -11.41 11.89
CA GLY A 227 -8.51 -11.13 13.24
C GLY A 227 -7.56 -10.24 14.03
N GLU A 228 -6.27 -10.54 13.98
CA GLU A 228 -5.24 -9.77 14.68
C GLU A 228 -5.09 -8.35 14.13
N ILE A 229 -5.11 -8.16 12.80
CA ILE A 229 -4.99 -6.81 12.20
C ILE A 229 -6.21 -5.95 12.54
N ILE A 230 -7.42 -6.53 12.57
CA ILE A 230 -8.65 -5.83 12.97
C ILE A 230 -8.52 -5.35 14.42
N GLU A 231 -8.12 -6.23 15.34
CA GLU A 231 -7.92 -5.88 16.74
C GLU A 231 -6.90 -4.75 16.91
N LYS A 232 -5.74 -4.88 16.28
CA LYS A 232 -4.65 -3.90 16.36
C LYS A 232 -5.04 -2.54 15.77
N ILE A 233 -5.71 -2.51 14.63
CA ILE A 233 -6.17 -1.25 14.02
C ILE A 233 -7.26 -0.64 14.87
N THR A 234 -8.24 -1.41 15.34
CA THR A 234 -9.33 -0.90 16.19
C THR A 234 -8.79 -0.27 17.48
N ALA A 235 -7.74 -0.82 18.07
CA ALA A 235 -7.09 -0.23 19.26
C ALA A 235 -6.44 1.13 18.97
N LEU A 236 -6.06 1.41 17.72
CA LEU A 236 -5.43 2.66 17.28
C LEU A 236 -6.43 3.67 16.68
N MET A 237 -7.68 3.28 16.43
CA MET A 237 -8.71 4.16 15.88
C MET A 237 -8.98 5.37 16.77
N THR A 238 -9.49 6.44 16.17
CA THR A 238 -10.10 7.56 16.91
C THR A 238 -11.40 7.12 17.59
N ASP A 239 -11.90 7.91 18.52
CA ASP A 239 -13.20 7.64 19.12
C ASP A 239 -14.33 7.74 18.08
N ASP A 240 -14.22 8.69 17.15
CA ASP A 240 -15.18 8.85 16.06
C ASP A 240 -15.19 7.63 15.13
N ASP A 241 -14.03 7.09 14.76
CA ASP A 241 -13.95 5.87 13.96
C ASP A 241 -14.53 4.65 14.69
N ARG A 242 -14.25 4.53 16.00
CA ARG A 242 -14.82 3.43 16.81
C ARG A 242 -16.35 3.51 16.91
N GLN A 243 -16.92 4.72 17.00
CA GLN A 243 -18.37 4.91 17.01
C GLN A 243 -19.05 4.50 15.73
N ARG A 244 -18.32 4.47 14.62
CA ARG A 244 -18.82 4.01 13.32
C ARG A 244 -18.89 2.48 13.20
N ILE A 245 -18.33 1.72 14.13
CA ILE A 245 -18.41 0.26 14.11
C ILE A 245 -19.82 -0.18 14.49
N LYS A 246 -20.51 -0.88 13.60
CA LYS A 246 -21.88 -1.38 13.79
C LYS A 246 -21.93 -2.38 14.96
N GLY A 247 -22.79 -2.12 15.91
CA GLY A 247 -22.95 -3.00 17.08
C GLY A 247 -21.85 -2.84 18.13
N GLY A 248 -20.98 -1.88 18.01
CA GLY A 248 -19.97 -1.54 19.00
C GLY A 248 -20.54 -0.68 20.10
N ALA A 249 -21.19 -1.30 21.07
CA ALA A 249 -21.37 -0.76 22.39
C ALA A 249 -20.74 -1.77 23.35
N ALA A 250 -19.61 -1.42 23.92
CA ALA A 250 -19.24 -1.67 25.30
C ALA A 250 -17.74 -1.61 25.46
#